data_e4007ad4d6eaee27c81acea747d38c68
#
_entry.id   e4007ad4d6eaee27c81acea747d38c68
#
_cell.length_a   1.000
_cell.length_b   1.000
_cell.length_c   1.000
_cell.angle_alpha   90.00
_cell.angle_beta   90.00
_cell.angle_gamma   90.00
#
_symmetry.space_group_name_H-M   'P 1'
#
loop_
_entity.id
_entity.type
_entity.pdbx_description
1 polymer ?
#
loop_
_entity_poly.entity_id
_entity_poly.type
_entity_poly.pdbx_seq_one_letter_code
_entity_poly.pdbx_strand_id
1 'polypeptide(L)'
;AYNQLSDFSHLNCVDFNPELNQIIFSSRSLNEIFIIDHSTTTEEAKGHTGGIYGLGGDFLYRWGNPINYNRGNLSDQKLHAPHAVNWIPLEYPGGGNVLLYDNEFDTSVSAIIEFQPPILSNGLYLLNGNDPFLPNGYTWLNYSTNYFSLSHSGAFRMPNGNTFVTSFGAPPFYDNRIFEIDNNGIVHWEYAGSLIT
;
A
#
# COMPACT_ATOMS: atom_id res chain seq x y z
N ALA A 1 -19.99 -15.98 19.03
CA ALA A 1 -18.79 -15.14 19.07
C ALA A 1 -17.98 -15.45 17.82
N TYR A 2 -17.89 -14.51 16.90
CA TYR A 2 -16.98 -14.57 15.74
C TYR A 2 -15.56 -14.63 16.31
N ASN A 3 -14.82 -15.66 15.96
CA ASN A 3 -13.45 -15.81 16.42
C ASN A 3 -12.61 -14.73 15.75
N GLN A 4 -12.26 -13.66 16.44
CA GLN A 4 -11.49 -12.51 15.90
C GLN A 4 -10.12 -12.90 15.30
N LEU A 5 -9.73 -14.16 15.44
CA LEU A 5 -8.49 -14.71 14.86
C LEU A 5 -8.65 -15.17 13.40
N SER A 6 -9.86 -15.22 12.84
CA SER A 6 -10.09 -15.76 11.48
C SER A 6 -9.71 -14.78 10.36
N ASP A 7 -9.57 -13.49 10.63
CA ASP A 7 -9.20 -12.44 9.68
C ASP A 7 -8.08 -11.53 10.24
N PHE A 8 -7.11 -12.15 10.87
CA PHE A 8 -6.04 -11.43 11.57
C PHE A 8 -5.22 -10.53 10.65
N SER A 9 -4.86 -11.00 9.48
CA SER A 9 -4.00 -10.25 8.56
C SER A 9 -4.78 -9.47 7.52
N HIS A 10 -5.96 -9.93 7.11
CA HIS A 10 -6.78 -9.32 6.05
C HIS A 10 -5.93 -8.83 4.87
N LEU A 11 -5.17 -9.77 4.26
CA LEU A 11 -4.37 -9.46 3.07
C LEU A 11 -5.33 -9.20 1.90
N ASN A 12 -5.18 -8.08 1.23
CA ASN A 12 -6.18 -7.61 0.27
C ASN A 12 -5.62 -7.18 -1.09
N CYS A 13 -4.31 -7.15 -1.25
CA CYS A 13 -3.66 -6.87 -2.52
C CYS A 13 -2.27 -7.51 -2.55
N VAL A 14 -1.82 -7.85 -3.75
CA VAL A 14 -0.46 -8.31 -4.04
C VAL A 14 -0.01 -7.76 -5.38
N ASP A 15 1.24 -7.33 -5.48
CA ASP A 15 1.89 -6.93 -6.73
C ASP A 15 3.31 -7.48 -6.79
N PHE A 16 3.84 -7.64 -8.01
CA PHE A 16 5.16 -8.23 -8.28
C PHE A 16 6.07 -7.26 -9.03
N ASN A 17 7.25 -7.05 -8.48
CA ASN A 17 8.32 -6.27 -9.12
C ASN A 17 9.32 -7.24 -9.79
N PRO A 18 9.33 -7.32 -11.13
CA PRO A 18 10.20 -8.26 -11.85
C PRO A 18 11.69 -7.85 -11.82
N GLU A 19 12.01 -6.54 -11.73
CA GLU A 19 13.38 -6.05 -11.69
C GLU A 19 14.07 -6.42 -10.38
N LEU A 20 13.33 -6.38 -9.29
CA LEU A 20 13.82 -6.72 -7.95
C LEU A 20 13.53 -8.17 -7.58
N ASN A 21 12.67 -8.87 -8.33
CA ASN A 21 12.14 -10.18 -7.98
C ASN A 21 11.55 -10.19 -6.55
N GLN A 22 10.71 -9.19 -6.27
CA GLN A 22 10.08 -8.97 -4.98
C GLN A 22 8.56 -8.94 -5.10
N ILE A 23 7.87 -9.34 -4.05
CA ILE A 23 6.42 -9.23 -3.92
C ILE A 23 6.10 -8.20 -2.84
N ILE A 24 5.19 -7.26 -3.14
CA ILE A 24 4.57 -6.36 -2.17
C ILE A 24 3.13 -6.79 -1.91
N PHE A 25 2.67 -6.65 -0.68
CA PHE A 25 1.28 -6.88 -0.33
C PHE A 25 0.83 -5.97 0.82
N SER A 26 -0.47 -5.70 0.90
CA SER A 26 -1.09 -4.90 1.96
C SER A 26 -1.92 -5.73 2.92
N SER A 27 -1.91 -5.32 4.17
CA SER A 27 -2.74 -5.86 5.25
C SER A 27 -3.62 -4.76 5.84
N ARG A 28 -4.93 -4.89 5.63
CA ARG A 28 -5.90 -3.96 6.20
C ARG A 28 -5.87 -3.93 7.73
N SER A 29 -5.92 -5.12 8.32
CA SER A 29 -6.04 -5.23 9.78
C SER A 29 -4.77 -4.87 10.54
N LEU A 30 -3.60 -5.02 9.91
CA LEU A 30 -2.31 -4.64 10.50
C LEU A 30 -1.94 -3.18 10.21
N ASN A 31 -2.66 -2.51 9.29
CA ASN A 31 -2.31 -1.15 8.84
C ASN A 31 -0.88 -1.07 8.28
N GLU A 32 -0.47 -2.09 7.52
CA GLU A 32 0.88 -2.20 6.98
C GLU A 32 0.90 -2.69 5.54
N ILE A 33 1.99 -2.38 4.87
CA ILE A 33 2.43 -3.08 3.67
C ILE A 33 3.72 -3.85 3.98
N PHE A 34 3.96 -4.91 3.23
CA PHE A 34 5.10 -5.80 3.38
C PHE A 34 5.75 -6.07 2.04
N ILE A 35 7.07 -6.21 2.03
CA ILE A 35 7.82 -6.69 0.86
C ILE A 35 8.60 -7.93 1.26
N ILE A 36 8.53 -8.97 0.39
CA ILE A 36 9.23 -10.24 0.56
C ILE A 36 10.07 -10.58 -0.68
N ASP A 37 11.05 -11.45 -0.47
CA ASP A 37 11.89 -12.02 -1.53
C ASP A 37 11.13 -13.13 -2.28
N HIS A 38 10.82 -12.91 -3.57
CA HIS A 38 10.20 -13.91 -4.43
C HIS A 38 11.21 -14.94 -4.99
N SER A 39 12.50 -14.70 -4.85
CA SER A 39 13.55 -15.61 -5.37
C SER A 39 13.77 -16.86 -4.51
N THR A 40 13.15 -16.91 -3.31
CA THR A 40 13.26 -18.04 -2.39
C THR A 40 12.57 -19.29 -2.94
N THR A 41 13.15 -20.45 -2.68
CA THR A 41 12.43 -21.73 -2.76
C THR A 41 11.42 -21.85 -1.63
N THR A 42 10.44 -22.75 -1.75
CA THR A 42 9.47 -23.03 -0.68
C THR A 42 10.15 -23.40 0.66
N GLU A 43 11.29 -24.07 0.63
CA GLU A 43 12.00 -24.45 1.85
C GLU A 43 12.74 -23.27 2.45
N GLU A 44 13.39 -22.42 1.66
CA GLU A 44 14.04 -21.20 2.13
C GLU A 44 13.03 -20.22 2.72
N ALA A 45 11.83 -20.09 2.11
CA ALA A 45 10.77 -19.23 2.59
C ALA A 45 10.20 -19.63 3.96
N LYS A 46 10.49 -20.84 4.46
CA LYS A 46 10.14 -21.27 5.83
C LYS A 46 11.15 -20.85 6.89
N GLY A 47 12.31 -20.38 6.47
CA GLY A 47 13.43 -20.02 7.34
C GLY A 47 13.84 -18.55 7.24
N HIS A 48 14.99 -18.25 7.79
CA HIS A 48 15.57 -16.90 7.88
C HIS A 48 16.79 -16.72 6.96
N THR A 49 17.03 -17.63 6.05
CA THR A 49 18.18 -17.59 5.13
C THR A 49 17.78 -18.14 3.77
N GLY A 50 18.47 -17.68 2.71
CA GLY A 50 18.20 -18.08 1.33
C GLY A 50 17.59 -16.96 0.49
N GLY A 51 17.34 -17.25 -0.78
CA GLY A 51 17.00 -16.26 -1.79
C GLY A 51 18.16 -15.32 -2.14
N ILE A 52 17.96 -14.42 -3.11
CA ILE A 52 19.01 -13.48 -3.56
C ILE A 52 19.32 -12.40 -2.51
N TYR A 53 18.38 -12.14 -1.60
CA TYR A 53 18.56 -11.16 -0.51
C TYR A 53 19.09 -11.80 0.78
N GLY A 54 19.17 -13.13 0.86
CA GLY A 54 19.77 -13.86 1.97
C GLY A 54 18.94 -13.95 3.24
N LEU A 55 17.68 -13.51 3.22
CA LEU A 55 16.80 -13.39 4.39
C LEU A 55 15.68 -14.46 4.42
N GLY A 56 15.66 -15.39 3.45
CA GLY A 56 14.64 -16.44 3.38
C GLY A 56 13.24 -15.85 3.32
N GLY A 57 12.36 -16.28 4.22
CA GLY A 57 10.98 -15.80 4.32
C GLY A 57 10.76 -14.57 5.19
N ASP A 58 11.84 -13.94 5.69
CA ASP A 58 11.71 -12.70 6.45
C ASP A 58 11.28 -11.52 5.56
N PHE A 59 10.61 -10.54 6.17
CA PHE A 59 10.23 -9.33 5.45
C PHE A 59 11.47 -8.49 5.12
N LEU A 60 11.61 -8.13 3.84
CA LEU A 60 12.64 -7.19 3.39
C LEU A 60 12.29 -5.76 3.80
N TYR A 61 10.98 -5.47 3.89
CA TYR A 61 10.46 -4.15 4.21
C TYR A 61 9.09 -4.23 4.87
N ARG A 62 8.83 -3.33 5.81
CA ARG A 62 7.55 -3.14 6.47
C ARG A 62 7.28 -1.65 6.62
N TRP A 63 6.08 -1.19 6.27
CA TRP A 63 5.74 0.22 6.39
C TRP A 63 4.26 0.41 6.67
N GLY A 64 3.94 1.39 7.51
CA GLY A 64 2.59 1.74 7.89
C GLY A 64 2.39 1.81 9.40
N ASN A 65 2.54 0.70 10.13
CA ASN A 65 2.35 0.67 11.59
C ASN A 65 3.59 0.05 12.30
N PRO A 66 4.57 0.86 12.68
CA PRO A 66 5.83 0.35 13.22
C PRO A 66 5.70 -0.31 14.59
N ILE A 67 4.60 -0.08 15.34
CA ILE A 67 4.38 -0.73 16.63
C ILE A 67 4.30 -2.25 16.47
N ASN A 68 3.74 -2.74 15.36
CA ASN A 68 3.60 -4.17 15.11
C ASN A 68 4.94 -4.92 15.02
N TYR A 69 6.04 -4.21 14.83
CA TYR A 69 7.40 -4.79 14.86
C TYR A 69 8.31 -4.13 15.91
N ASN A 70 7.70 -3.64 16.99
CA ASN A 70 8.37 -3.08 18.18
C ASN A 70 9.30 -1.90 17.86
N ARG A 71 8.88 -1.00 16.97
CA ARG A 71 9.60 0.21 16.61
C ARG A 71 8.68 1.42 16.66
N GLY A 72 9.27 2.60 16.90
CA GLY A 72 8.50 3.83 16.96
C GLY A 72 7.38 3.84 18.02
N ASN A 73 6.34 4.65 17.77
CA ASN A 73 5.18 4.82 18.63
C ASN A 73 3.93 5.13 17.78
N LEU A 74 2.76 5.37 18.42
CA LEU A 74 1.49 5.62 17.71
C LEU A 74 1.53 6.80 16.74
N SER A 75 2.33 7.83 17.00
CA SER A 75 2.43 8.98 16.08
C SER A 75 3.25 8.66 14.81
N ASP A 76 3.94 7.52 14.78
CA ASP A 76 4.70 7.08 13.63
C ASP A 76 3.86 6.22 12.65
N GLN A 77 2.61 5.87 13.05
CA GLN A 77 1.69 5.17 12.16
C GLN A 77 1.34 6.05 10.95
N LYS A 78 1.38 5.46 9.74
CA LYS A 78 1.18 6.14 8.45
C LYS A 78 -0.04 5.64 7.69
N LEU A 79 -0.51 4.42 7.97
CA LEU A 79 -1.59 3.78 7.23
C LEU A 79 -2.74 3.38 8.15
N HIS A 80 -3.96 3.46 7.60
CA HIS A 80 -5.20 3.11 8.26
C HIS A 80 -6.12 2.38 7.28
N ALA A 81 -6.16 1.05 7.36
CA ALA A 81 -6.91 0.17 6.47
C ALA A 81 -6.47 0.23 4.98
N PRO A 82 -5.17 0.06 4.64
CA PRO A 82 -4.67 0.17 3.28
C PRO A 82 -5.22 -0.91 2.34
N HIS A 83 -5.40 -0.53 1.06
CA HIS A 83 -5.80 -1.40 -0.03
C HIS A 83 -5.00 -1.10 -1.30
N ALA A 84 -4.98 -2.08 -2.21
CA ALA A 84 -4.48 -1.96 -3.57
C ALA A 84 -3.04 -1.43 -3.67
N VAL A 85 -2.14 -1.88 -2.78
CA VAL A 85 -0.73 -1.53 -2.87
C VAL A 85 -0.14 -2.06 -4.18
N ASN A 86 0.60 -1.19 -4.88
CA ASN A 86 1.29 -1.55 -6.12
C ASN A 86 2.54 -0.70 -6.33
N TRP A 87 3.51 -1.21 -7.10
CA TRP A 87 4.58 -0.38 -7.62
C TRP A 87 4.11 0.42 -8.83
N ILE A 88 4.53 1.66 -8.92
CA ILE A 88 4.39 2.45 -10.14
C ILE A 88 5.39 1.90 -11.17
N PRO A 89 4.94 1.51 -12.39
CA PRO A 89 5.83 1.06 -13.45
C PRO A 89 6.97 2.05 -13.72
N LEU A 90 8.18 1.55 -13.97
CA LEU A 90 9.38 2.39 -14.08
C LEU A 90 9.28 3.44 -15.20
N GLU A 91 8.55 3.15 -16.26
CA GLU A 91 8.33 4.04 -17.40
C GLU A 91 7.26 5.12 -17.15
N TYR A 92 6.54 5.07 -16.02
CA TYR A 92 5.52 6.06 -15.69
C TYR A 92 6.05 7.12 -14.72
N PRO A 93 5.46 8.33 -14.70
CA PRO A 93 5.81 9.34 -13.70
C PRO A 93 5.67 8.80 -12.27
N GLY A 94 6.75 8.90 -11.48
CA GLY A 94 6.86 8.30 -10.16
C GLY A 94 7.36 6.85 -10.18
N GLY A 95 7.87 6.36 -11.32
CA GLY A 95 8.32 4.99 -11.49
C GLY A 95 9.23 4.47 -10.37
N GLY A 96 8.94 3.28 -9.88
CA GLY A 96 9.61 2.65 -8.75
C GLY A 96 9.09 3.06 -7.36
N ASN A 97 8.25 4.09 -7.27
CA ASN A 97 7.53 4.42 -6.04
C ASN A 97 6.41 3.40 -5.79
N VAL A 98 5.94 3.36 -4.56
CA VAL A 98 4.76 2.59 -4.15
C VAL A 98 3.55 3.51 -4.11
N LEU A 99 2.43 3.02 -4.65
CA LEU A 99 1.14 3.68 -4.65
C LEU A 99 0.11 2.79 -3.95
N LEU A 100 -0.79 3.38 -3.17
CA LEU A 100 -1.86 2.66 -2.50
C LEU A 100 -3.07 3.56 -2.20
N TYR A 101 -4.19 2.93 -1.85
CA TYR A 101 -5.37 3.57 -1.32
C TYR A 101 -5.46 3.31 0.19
N ASP A 102 -5.60 4.36 1.01
CA ASP A 102 -5.76 4.26 2.48
C ASP A 102 -7.21 4.63 2.85
N ASN A 103 -7.98 3.62 3.23
CA ASN A 103 -9.43 3.77 3.36
C ASN A 103 -9.85 4.64 4.54
N GLU A 104 -9.18 4.53 5.66
CA GLU A 104 -9.52 5.20 6.91
C GLU A 104 -8.41 6.19 7.33
N PHE A 105 -7.84 6.92 6.35
CA PHE A 105 -6.74 7.87 6.57
C PHE A 105 -7.04 8.86 7.70
N ASP A 106 -8.29 9.33 7.80
CA ASP A 106 -8.83 10.09 8.92
C ASP A 106 -10.34 9.80 9.02
N THR A 107 -11.02 10.38 10.00
CA THR A 107 -12.46 10.21 10.19
C THR A 107 -13.23 10.64 8.94
N SER A 108 -13.88 9.67 8.29
CA SER A 108 -14.63 9.86 7.03
C SER A 108 -13.79 10.43 5.87
N VAL A 109 -12.49 10.16 5.88
CA VAL A 109 -11.55 10.58 4.83
C VAL A 109 -10.75 9.38 4.36
N SER A 110 -10.70 9.18 3.06
CA SER A 110 -9.74 8.25 2.44
C SER A 110 -8.63 9.02 1.74
N ALA A 111 -7.49 8.35 1.53
CA ALA A 111 -6.34 8.94 0.87
C ALA A 111 -5.78 8.06 -0.23
N ILE A 112 -5.18 8.70 -1.22
CA ILE A 112 -4.29 8.10 -2.21
C ILE A 112 -2.88 8.51 -1.81
N ILE A 113 -2.04 7.53 -1.57
CA ILE A 113 -0.70 7.74 -1.01
C ILE A 113 0.35 7.20 -1.98
N GLU A 114 1.30 8.04 -2.35
CA GLU A 114 2.52 7.64 -3.02
C GLU A 114 3.72 7.91 -2.12
N PHE A 115 4.64 6.97 -2.05
CA PHE A 115 5.91 7.14 -1.34
C PHE A 115 7.05 6.38 -2.03
N GLN A 116 8.28 6.83 -1.80
CA GLN A 116 9.49 6.19 -2.29
C GLN A 116 10.11 5.33 -1.18
N PRO A 117 10.09 4.00 -1.30
CA PRO A 117 10.82 3.14 -0.37
C PRO A 117 12.33 3.43 -0.42
N PRO A 118 13.05 3.41 0.71
CA PRO A 118 14.49 3.73 0.77
C PRO A 118 15.35 2.53 0.34
N ILE A 119 15.22 2.15 -0.94
CA ILE A 119 15.91 1.01 -1.52
C ILE A 119 17.42 1.28 -1.65
N LEU A 120 18.23 0.30 -1.27
CA LEU A 120 19.69 0.27 -1.40
C LEU A 120 20.09 -0.33 -2.75
N SER A 121 21.35 -0.13 -3.15
CA SER A 121 21.90 -0.65 -4.41
C SER A 121 21.87 -2.18 -4.55
N ASN A 122 21.76 -2.90 -3.43
CA ASN A 122 21.62 -4.35 -3.38
C ASN A 122 20.15 -4.83 -3.34
N GLY A 123 19.17 -3.91 -3.47
CA GLY A 123 17.75 -4.22 -3.46
C GLY A 123 17.12 -4.40 -2.08
N LEU A 124 17.89 -4.29 -1.00
CA LEU A 124 17.36 -4.24 0.37
C LEU A 124 16.89 -2.83 0.73
N TYR A 125 16.22 -2.70 1.86
CA TYR A 125 15.67 -1.43 2.33
C TYR A 125 16.42 -0.94 3.56
N LEU A 126 16.68 0.37 3.61
CA LEU A 126 17.38 0.99 4.72
C LEU A 126 16.57 0.88 6.01
N LEU A 127 17.16 0.29 7.03
CA LEU A 127 16.62 0.22 8.38
C LEU A 127 17.72 0.63 9.37
N ASN A 128 17.53 1.75 10.04
CA ASN A 128 18.53 2.32 10.96
C ASN A 128 18.23 1.91 12.40
N GLY A 129 19.15 1.18 13.02
CA GLY A 129 19.10 0.87 14.46
C GLY A 129 17.72 0.40 14.90
N ASN A 130 17.08 1.14 15.81
CA ASN A 130 15.75 0.87 16.34
C ASN A 130 14.64 1.75 15.72
N ASP A 131 14.98 2.57 14.72
CA ASP A 131 14.02 3.43 14.05
C ASP A 131 13.01 2.61 13.21
N PRO A 132 11.81 3.12 12.96
CA PRO A 132 10.92 2.55 11.95
C PRO A 132 11.56 2.56 10.56
N PHE A 133 11.06 1.72 9.66
CA PHE A 133 11.39 1.85 8.24
C PHE A 133 10.95 3.22 7.70
N LEU A 134 11.81 3.84 6.92
CA LEU A 134 11.51 5.08 6.19
C LEU A 134 10.64 4.79 4.95
N PRO A 135 10.00 5.80 4.32
CA PRO A 135 10.10 7.22 4.66
C PRO A 135 9.15 7.65 5.79
N ASN A 136 9.47 8.79 6.41
CA ASN A 136 8.58 9.40 7.40
C ASN A 136 7.41 10.19 6.80
N GLY A 137 7.43 10.42 5.50
CA GLY A 137 6.43 11.20 4.77
C GLY A 137 6.07 10.58 3.44
N TYR A 138 5.23 11.28 2.69
CA TYR A 138 4.71 10.88 1.40
C TYR A 138 5.39 11.67 0.28
N THR A 139 5.59 11.05 -0.88
CA THR A 139 6.00 11.73 -2.12
C THR A 139 4.82 12.51 -2.69
N TRP A 140 3.64 11.91 -2.64
CA TRP A 140 2.37 12.55 -3.00
C TRP A 140 1.27 12.03 -2.11
N LEU A 141 0.36 12.93 -1.73
CA LEU A 141 -0.80 12.65 -0.90
C LEU A 141 -1.99 13.43 -1.43
N ASN A 142 -3.05 12.71 -1.78
CA ASN A 142 -4.35 13.30 -2.05
C ASN A 142 -5.40 12.64 -1.15
N TYR A 143 -6.19 13.43 -0.45
CA TYR A 143 -7.21 12.91 0.47
C TYR A 143 -8.50 13.71 0.38
N SER A 144 -9.63 13.04 0.59
CA SER A 144 -10.94 13.67 0.48
C SER A 144 -12.04 12.86 1.16
N THR A 145 -13.08 13.56 1.60
CA THR A 145 -14.36 12.97 1.97
C THR A 145 -15.17 12.54 0.74
N ASN A 146 -14.91 13.13 -0.44
CA ASN A 146 -15.69 12.90 -1.65
C ASN A 146 -15.52 11.48 -2.22
N TYR A 147 -14.45 10.79 -1.89
CA TYR A 147 -14.22 9.39 -2.26
C TYR A 147 -13.96 8.51 -1.03
N PHE A 148 -14.51 8.90 0.12
CA PHE A 148 -14.42 8.10 1.33
C PHE A 148 -14.97 6.70 1.13
N SER A 149 -14.23 5.70 1.59
CA SER A 149 -14.56 4.29 1.50
C SER A 149 -14.08 3.56 2.75
N LEU A 150 -14.94 2.70 3.30
CA LEU A 150 -14.57 1.84 4.45
C LEU A 150 -13.81 0.58 4.04
N SER A 151 -13.86 0.20 2.76
CA SER A 151 -13.26 -1.04 2.28
C SER A 151 -13.06 -1.02 0.77
N HIS A 152 -12.29 -2.00 0.25
CA HIS A 152 -11.98 -2.10 -1.18
C HIS A 152 -11.24 -0.85 -1.67
N SER A 153 -11.53 -0.41 -2.90
CA SER A 153 -10.91 0.76 -3.52
C SER A 153 -9.48 0.50 -4.01
N GLY A 154 -8.97 1.39 -4.83
CA GLY A 154 -7.62 1.26 -5.37
C GLY A 154 -7.20 2.47 -6.17
N ALA A 155 -5.88 2.60 -6.35
CA ALA A 155 -5.26 3.68 -7.11
C ALA A 155 -4.10 3.15 -7.95
N PHE A 156 -4.04 3.54 -9.23
CA PHE A 156 -3.05 3.07 -10.18
C PHE A 156 -2.55 4.23 -11.03
N ARG A 157 -1.21 4.38 -11.13
CA ARG A 157 -0.59 5.42 -11.94
C ARG A 157 -0.76 5.11 -13.42
N MET A 158 -1.11 6.12 -14.20
CA MET A 158 -1.25 6.04 -15.65
C MET A 158 -0.01 6.59 -16.38
N PRO A 159 0.18 6.21 -17.67
CA PRO A 159 1.33 6.70 -18.45
C PRO A 159 1.39 8.22 -18.60
N ASN A 160 0.23 8.91 -18.55
CA ASN A 160 0.15 10.38 -18.63
C ASN A 160 0.50 11.08 -17.30
N GLY A 161 0.79 10.32 -16.23
CA GLY A 161 1.10 10.82 -14.90
C GLY A 161 -0.10 11.03 -13.99
N ASN A 162 -1.32 10.92 -14.51
CA ASN A 162 -2.52 10.94 -13.70
C ASN A 162 -2.68 9.61 -12.94
N THR A 163 -3.54 9.61 -11.94
CA THR A 163 -3.87 8.41 -11.17
C THR A 163 -5.31 8.00 -11.42
N PHE A 164 -5.50 6.76 -11.86
CA PHE A 164 -6.80 6.14 -12.01
C PHE A 164 -7.22 5.55 -10.67
N VAL A 165 -8.41 5.89 -10.19
CA VAL A 165 -8.89 5.58 -8.85
C VAL A 165 -10.24 4.89 -8.93
N THR A 166 -10.40 3.84 -8.13
CA THR A 166 -11.69 3.23 -7.83
C THR A 166 -12.01 3.48 -6.37
N SER A 167 -13.20 3.97 -6.07
CA SER A 167 -13.69 4.19 -4.72
C SER A 167 -15.00 3.46 -4.52
N PHE A 168 -15.06 2.59 -3.52
CA PHE A 168 -16.26 1.86 -3.17
C PHE A 168 -17.04 2.66 -2.12
N GLY A 169 -18.25 3.14 -2.48
CA GLY A 169 -19.05 3.98 -1.61
C GLY A 169 -19.39 3.36 -0.26
N ALA A 170 -19.31 4.17 0.79
CA ALA A 170 -19.68 3.77 2.16
C ALA A 170 -21.11 4.20 2.50
N PRO A 171 -21.81 3.50 3.41
CA PRO A 171 -23.11 3.97 3.91
C PRO A 171 -23.04 5.38 4.49
N PRO A 172 -24.05 6.22 4.33
CA PRO A 172 -25.31 6.00 3.60
C PRO A 172 -25.21 6.27 2.08
N PHE A 173 -24.04 6.65 1.56
CA PHE A 173 -23.81 7.03 0.17
C PHE A 173 -23.10 5.89 -0.54
N TYR A 174 -23.85 4.98 -1.16
CA TYR A 174 -23.29 3.84 -1.90
C TYR A 174 -22.87 4.19 -3.34
N ASP A 175 -22.43 5.40 -3.58
CA ASP A 175 -21.98 5.82 -4.90
C ASP A 175 -20.56 5.33 -5.14
N ASN A 176 -20.46 4.22 -5.87
CA ASN A 176 -19.19 3.76 -6.39
C ASN A 176 -18.69 4.75 -7.44
N ARG A 177 -17.41 5.11 -7.35
CA ARG A 177 -16.80 6.06 -8.28
C ARG A 177 -15.57 5.43 -8.92
N ILE A 178 -15.39 5.73 -10.19
CA ILE A 178 -14.16 5.48 -10.93
C ILE A 178 -13.76 6.83 -11.51
N PHE A 179 -12.56 7.29 -11.24
CA PHE A 179 -12.14 8.62 -11.68
C PHE A 179 -10.64 8.69 -11.98
N GLU A 180 -10.27 9.68 -12.77
CA GLU A 180 -8.89 10.03 -13.08
C GLU A 180 -8.55 11.37 -12.46
N ILE A 181 -7.48 11.44 -11.67
CA ILE A 181 -7.04 12.61 -10.93
C ILE A 181 -5.58 12.92 -11.25
N ASP A 182 -5.24 14.19 -11.40
CA ASP A 182 -3.86 14.64 -11.57
C ASP A 182 -3.15 14.89 -10.22
N ASN A 183 -1.87 15.25 -10.29
CA ASN A 183 -1.05 15.50 -9.10
C ASN A 183 -1.49 16.76 -8.31
N ASN A 184 -2.31 17.63 -8.89
CA ASN A 184 -2.88 18.81 -8.23
C ASN A 184 -4.24 18.52 -7.57
N GLY A 185 -4.74 17.29 -7.70
CA GLY A 185 -6.04 16.89 -7.17
C GLY A 185 -7.23 17.25 -8.06
N ILE A 186 -6.98 17.59 -9.34
CA ILE A 186 -8.03 17.90 -10.31
C ILE A 186 -8.53 16.61 -10.95
N VAL A 187 -9.84 16.37 -10.86
CA VAL A 187 -10.50 15.25 -11.53
C VAL A 187 -10.69 15.59 -13.01
N HIS A 188 -10.10 14.81 -13.89
CA HIS A 188 -10.18 14.98 -15.35
C HIS A 188 -11.27 14.14 -16.00
N TRP A 189 -11.60 13.01 -15.40
CA TRP A 189 -12.65 12.11 -15.85
C TRP A 189 -13.24 11.40 -14.63
N GLU A 190 -14.55 11.13 -14.70
CA GLU A 190 -15.27 10.45 -13.64
C GLU A 190 -16.46 9.65 -14.18
N TYR A 191 -16.62 8.46 -13.62
CA TYR A 191 -17.84 7.69 -13.65
C TYR A 191 -18.35 7.49 -12.23
N ALA A 192 -19.55 7.97 -11.95
CA ALA A 192 -20.23 7.78 -10.67
C ALA A 192 -21.56 7.09 -10.90
N GLY A 193 -21.87 6.07 -10.11
CA GLY A 193 -23.13 5.35 -10.25
C GLY A 193 -23.22 4.11 -9.36
N SER A 194 -24.43 3.63 -9.19
CA SER A 194 -24.70 2.34 -8.59
C SER A 194 -24.25 1.24 -9.57
N LEU A 195 -23.08 0.66 -9.33
CA LEU A 195 -22.56 -0.47 -10.13
C LEU A 195 -23.27 -1.80 -9.84
N ILE A 196 -24.24 -1.79 -8.94
CA ILE A 196 -25.00 -2.99 -8.55
C ILE A 196 -26.49 -2.67 -8.63
N THR A 197 -27.15 -3.20 -9.60
CA THR A 197 -28.58 -3.42 -9.63
C THR A 197 -28.87 -4.88 -9.34
#